data_fe24b7358f7eabd5ca8907e5118699b0
#
_entry.id   fe24b7358f7eabd5ca8907e5118699b0
#
_cell.length_a   1.000
_cell.length_b   1.000
_cell.length_c   1.000
_cell.angle_alpha   90.00
_cell.angle_beta   90.00
_cell.angle_gamma   90.00
#
_symmetry.space_group_name_H-M   'P 1'
#
loop_
_entity.id
_entity.type
_entity.pdbx_description
1 polymer ?
#
loop_
_entity_poly.entity_id
_entity_poly.type
_entity_poly.pdbx_seq_one_letter_code
_entity_poly.pdbx_strand_id
1 'polypeptide(L)'
;MSDLFNVSTNPHVRSKDTTQTIMRDVLIALTPASIFGIYNFGLGALLRIVIGIVVCVAAEGAYQYFMHKKVTISDLSAAVTGLLIALNVPPTLNIGYEIVGCLFAIIIVKQLFGGLGQNFMNPALAARCFLLIAYTGPMTKFVYDGVAGATPLAVLKPGGEAEGAVKLLDMFIGRTGGVIGETSVLFLLIGAIYLLVRKVISIRIPAAYILTFAVLIFLFAPGHQFDVLYTAEQICGGGLILGAFFMATDYVTSPITPNGKLVFGVILGLLTFIFRMFGGSAEGVSYAIIFSNLLVPLIEKVTVPKSFGKKKPEKEAA
;
A
#
# COMPACT_ATOMS: atom_id res chain seq x y z
N MET A 1 -19.20 50.72 -22.15
CA MET A 1 -18.63 49.59 -21.35
C MET A 1 -18.91 48.32 -22.14
N SER A 2 -17.90 47.69 -22.68
CA SER A 2 -18.05 46.43 -23.39
C SER A 2 -18.32 45.33 -22.38
N ASP A 3 -19.49 44.75 -22.39
CA ASP A 3 -19.83 43.56 -21.62
C ASP A 3 -18.99 42.37 -22.14
N LEU A 4 -17.78 42.24 -21.60
CA LEU A 4 -16.91 41.12 -21.89
C LEU A 4 -17.45 39.92 -21.11
N PHE A 5 -18.00 38.95 -21.82
CA PHE A 5 -18.38 37.67 -21.24
C PHE A 5 -17.13 36.92 -20.77
N ASN A 6 -17.09 36.54 -19.47
CA ASN A 6 -16.05 35.66 -18.95
C ASN A 6 -16.23 34.25 -19.56
N VAL A 7 -15.36 33.91 -20.52
CA VAL A 7 -15.29 32.55 -21.08
C VAL A 7 -14.24 31.77 -20.26
N SER A 8 -14.67 30.79 -19.48
CA SER A 8 -13.76 29.87 -18.80
C SER A 8 -13.33 28.76 -19.76
N THR A 9 -12.05 28.37 -19.66
CA THR A 9 -11.55 27.20 -20.40
C THR A 9 -12.09 25.91 -19.79
N ASN A 10 -12.30 24.89 -20.64
CA ASN A 10 -12.68 23.53 -20.18
C ASN A 10 -11.67 22.96 -19.18
N PRO A 11 -12.12 22.20 -18.18
CA PRO A 11 -13.49 21.77 -17.89
C PRO A 11 -14.28 22.83 -17.09
N HIS A 12 -15.55 23.04 -17.47
CA HIS A 12 -16.44 24.00 -16.80
C HIS A 12 -16.98 23.47 -15.46
N VAL A 13 -17.05 22.14 -15.30
CA VAL A 13 -17.45 21.48 -14.07
C VAL A 13 -16.21 20.88 -13.43
N ARG A 14 -15.91 21.28 -12.18
CA ARG A 14 -14.77 20.79 -11.40
C ARG A 14 -15.28 20.10 -10.13
N SER A 15 -14.62 18.99 -9.73
CA SER A 15 -14.84 18.40 -8.42
C SER A 15 -14.42 19.38 -7.32
N LYS A 16 -15.09 19.31 -6.17
CA LYS A 16 -14.69 20.04 -4.96
C LYS A 16 -13.52 19.34 -4.24
N ASP A 17 -13.20 18.10 -4.63
CA ASP A 17 -12.13 17.33 -4.01
C ASP A 17 -10.77 17.87 -4.48
N THR A 18 -9.95 18.20 -3.52
CA THR A 18 -8.55 18.63 -3.70
C THR A 18 -7.62 17.49 -3.27
N THR A 19 -6.36 17.54 -3.70
CA THR A 19 -5.34 16.59 -3.22
C THR A 19 -5.27 16.55 -1.69
N GLN A 20 -5.36 17.72 -1.06
CA GLN A 20 -5.35 17.84 0.40
C GLN A 20 -6.54 17.15 1.06
N THR A 21 -7.77 17.28 0.51
CA THR A 21 -8.96 16.61 1.06
C THR A 21 -8.84 15.10 0.94
N ILE A 22 -8.35 14.60 -0.17
CA ILE A 22 -8.14 13.17 -0.42
C ILE A 22 -7.08 12.60 0.55
N MET A 23 -5.93 13.26 0.67
CA MET A 23 -4.86 12.80 1.58
C MET A 23 -5.29 12.86 3.05
N ARG A 24 -6.08 13.88 3.43
CA ARG A 24 -6.70 13.95 4.76
C ARG A 24 -7.64 12.77 5.02
N ASP A 25 -8.48 12.40 4.04
CA ASP A 25 -9.39 11.27 4.18
C ASP A 25 -8.59 9.95 4.35
N VAL A 26 -7.44 9.78 3.67
CA VAL A 26 -6.56 8.64 3.87
C VAL A 26 -5.96 8.62 5.28
N LEU A 27 -5.51 9.77 5.81
CA LEU A 27 -5.01 9.86 7.19
C LEU A 27 -6.10 9.48 8.21
N ILE A 28 -7.33 9.97 8.03
CA ILE A 28 -8.48 9.63 8.87
C ILE A 28 -8.77 8.13 8.79
N ALA A 29 -8.75 7.54 7.60
CA ALA A 29 -9.01 6.12 7.40
C ALA A 29 -7.94 5.21 8.04
N LEU A 30 -6.69 5.67 8.15
CA LEU A 30 -5.61 4.94 8.82
C LEU A 30 -5.60 5.14 10.34
N THR A 31 -6.34 6.14 10.87
CA THR A 31 -6.36 6.43 12.31
C THR A 31 -6.81 5.25 13.17
N PRO A 32 -7.88 4.48 12.84
CA PRO A 32 -8.28 3.34 13.64
C PRO A 32 -7.19 2.28 13.79
N ALA A 33 -6.51 1.93 12.68
CA ALA A 33 -5.39 0.98 12.69
C ALA A 33 -4.19 1.53 13.47
N SER A 34 -3.91 2.83 13.37
CA SER A 34 -2.83 3.49 14.11
C SER A 34 -3.10 3.48 15.62
N ILE A 35 -4.32 3.81 16.06
CA ILE A 35 -4.71 3.78 17.48
C ILE A 35 -4.61 2.37 18.03
N PHE A 36 -5.07 1.37 17.28
CA PHE A 36 -4.95 -0.01 17.69
C PHE A 36 -3.49 -0.49 17.76
N GLY A 37 -2.65 -0.08 16.80
CA GLY A 37 -1.22 -0.34 16.83
C GLY A 37 -0.54 0.26 18.06
N ILE A 38 -0.91 1.48 18.46
CA ILE A 38 -0.44 2.13 19.69
C ILE A 38 -0.92 1.35 20.93
N TYR A 39 -2.19 0.93 20.94
CA TYR A 39 -2.73 0.12 22.05
C TYR A 39 -1.97 -1.20 22.19
N ASN A 40 -1.65 -1.86 21.08
CA ASN A 40 -1.03 -3.18 21.07
C ASN A 40 0.47 -3.16 21.37
N PHE A 41 1.20 -2.13 20.90
CA PHE A 41 2.67 -2.03 21.00
C PHE A 41 3.15 -0.88 21.90
N GLY A 42 2.23 -0.12 22.49
CA GLY A 42 2.53 0.93 23.45
C GLY A 42 3.15 2.20 22.84
N LEU A 43 3.78 3.00 23.70
CA LEU A 43 4.36 4.30 23.35
C LEU A 43 5.46 4.22 22.27
N GLY A 44 6.13 3.08 22.13
CA GLY A 44 7.11 2.87 21.07
C GLY A 44 6.50 3.00 19.67
N ALA A 45 5.29 2.48 19.46
CA ALA A 45 4.56 2.63 18.19
C ALA A 45 4.12 4.07 17.94
N LEU A 46 3.63 4.77 18.98
CA LEU A 46 3.29 6.19 18.87
C LEU A 46 4.50 7.03 18.44
N LEU A 47 5.65 6.81 19.08
CA LEU A 47 6.88 7.53 18.75
C LEU A 47 7.27 7.35 17.28
N ARG A 48 7.17 6.11 16.75
CA ARG A 48 7.45 5.82 15.33
C ARG A 48 6.50 6.52 14.39
N ILE A 49 5.20 6.48 14.68
CA ILE A 49 4.19 7.19 13.88
C ILE A 49 4.51 8.68 13.81
N VAL A 50 4.83 9.29 14.95
CA VAL A 50 5.19 10.72 14.99
C VAL A 50 6.49 10.99 14.24
N ILE A 51 7.52 10.20 14.46
CA ILE A 51 8.82 10.37 13.77
C ILE A 51 8.66 10.17 12.27
N GLY A 52 7.98 9.11 11.83
CA GLY A 52 7.74 8.85 10.40
C GLY A 52 7.07 10.03 9.70
N ILE A 53 6.01 10.59 10.31
CA ILE A 53 5.30 11.76 9.76
C ILE A 53 6.22 13.00 9.76
N VAL A 54 6.85 13.33 10.88
CA VAL A 54 7.67 14.53 11.02
C VAL A 54 8.87 14.48 10.08
N VAL A 55 9.59 13.35 10.01
CA VAL A 55 10.76 13.22 9.15
C VAL A 55 10.37 13.31 7.67
N CYS A 56 9.29 12.66 7.25
CA CYS A 56 8.84 12.74 5.86
C CYS A 56 8.43 14.17 5.46
N VAL A 57 7.68 14.86 6.31
CA VAL A 57 7.26 16.26 6.05
C VAL A 57 8.47 17.19 6.06
N ALA A 58 9.37 17.04 7.02
CA ALA A 58 10.59 17.85 7.10
C ALA A 58 11.52 17.61 5.90
N ALA A 59 11.71 16.35 5.48
CA ALA A 59 12.53 15.97 4.33
C ALA A 59 11.96 16.56 3.03
N GLU A 60 10.64 16.54 2.84
CA GLU A 60 10.00 17.13 1.67
C GLU A 60 10.17 18.64 1.64
N GLY A 61 9.91 19.30 2.77
CA GLY A 61 10.09 20.76 2.88
C GLY A 61 11.54 21.21 2.69
N ALA A 62 12.47 20.51 3.32
CA ALA A 62 13.89 20.80 3.17
C ALA A 62 14.34 20.62 1.70
N TYR A 63 13.99 19.51 1.06
CA TYR A 63 14.34 19.29 -0.34
C TYR A 63 13.77 20.38 -1.25
N GLN A 64 12.48 20.72 -1.10
CA GLN A 64 11.83 21.74 -1.92
C GLN A 64 12.45 23.14 -1.70
N TYR A 65 12.79 23.47 -0.45
CA TYR A 65 13.46 24.72 -0.11
C TYR A 65 14.85 24.81 -0.74
N PHE A 66 15.71 23.80 -0.56
CA PHE A 66 17.08 23.79 -1.11
C PHE A 66 17.12 23.74 -2.63
N MET A 67 16.14 23.09 -3.26
CA MET A 67 16.03 23.02 -4.72
C MET A 67 15.23 24.19 -5.33
N HIS A 68 14.92 25.20 -4.54
CA HIS A 68 14.13 26.39 -4.97
C HIS A 68 12.80 26.03 -5.65
N LYS A 69 12.17 24.90 -5.24
CA LYS A 69 10.86 24.46 -5.73
C LYS A 69 9.75 25.07 -4.88
N LYS A 70 8.52 25.11 -5.44
CA LYS A 70 7.34 25.49 -4.66
C LYS A 70 7.13 24.52 -3.51
N VAL A 71 7.00 25.02 -2.28
CA VAL A 71 6.72 24.21 -1.10
C VAL A 71 5.28 23.72 -1.15
N THR A 72 5.08 22.38 -1.16
CA THR A 72 3.76 21.72 -1.28
C THR A 72 3.40 20.90 -0.05
N ILE A 73 4.03 21.09 1.09
CA ILE A 73 3.79 20.32 2.34
C ILE A 73 2.30 20.28 2.73
N SER A 74 1.55 21.32 2.39
CA SER A 74 0.11 21.44 2.70
C SER A 74 -0.77 20.40 2.01
N ASP A 75 -0.25 19.68 1.02
CA ASP A 75 -0.98 18.59 0.33
C ASP A 75 -1.15 17.32 1.20
N LEU A 76 -0.44 17.22 2.33
CA LEU A 76 -0.44 16.11 3.29
C LEU A 76 0.11 14.78 2.75
N SER A 77 0.61 14.74 1.52
CA SER A 77 1.08 13.50 0.89
C SER A 77 2.34 12.93 1.59
N ALA A 78 3.24 13.79 2.08
CA ALA A 78 4.38 13.38 2.87
C ALA A 78 3.96 12.79 4.23
N ALA A 79 2.92 13.36 4.85
CA ALA A 79 2.38 12.84 6.11
C ALA A 79 1.77 11.45 5.91
N VAL A 80 1.02 11.22 4.82
CA VAL A 80 0.49 9.88 4.45
C VAL A 80 1.65 8.90 4.23
N THR A 81 2.69 9.30 3.49
CA THR A 81 3.85 8.44 3.25
C THR A 81 4.55 8.07 4.56
N GLY A 82 4.78 9.04 5.45
CA GLY A 82 5.41 8.80 6.75
C GLY A 82 4.58 7.88 7.65
N LEU A 83 3.26 8.10 7.70
CA LEU A 83 2.35 7.22 8.44
C LEU A 83 2.37 5.79 7.89
N LEU A 84 2.29 5.61 6.57
CA LEU A 84 2.36 4.30 5.93
C LEU A 84 3.69 3.61 6.18
N ILE A 85 4.83 4.32 6.19
CA ILE A 85 6.14 3.74 6.55
C ILE A 85 6.11 3.27 8.01
N ALA A 86 5.69 4.11 8.94
CA ALA A 86 5.62 3.77 10.36
C ALA A 86 4.72 2.56 10.61
N LEU A 87 3.60 2.45 9.92
CA LEU A 87 2.69 1.30 10.01
C LEU A 87 3.30 0.01 9.40
N ASN A 88 4.29 0.13 8.54
CA ASN A 88 4.94 -0.99 7.84
C ASN A 88 6.28 -1.43 8.44
N VAL A 89 6.66 -0.90 9.58
CA VAL A 89 7.89 -1.30 10.29
C VAL A 89 7.58 -2.02 11.60
N PRO A 90 8.47 -2.92 12.06
CA PRO A 90 8.32 -3.55 13.36
C PRO A 90 8.41 -2.53 14.51
N PRO A 91 7.67 -2.72 15.61
CA PRO A 91 7.73 -1.82 16.77
C PRO A 91 9.11 -1.80 17.45
N THR A 92 9.96 -2.78 17.19
CA THR A 92 11.32 -2.93 17.75
C THR A 92 12.41 -2.32 16.88
N LEU A 93 12.09 -1.82 15.67
CA LEU A 93 13.08 -1.27 14.74
C LEU A 93 13.79 -0.06 15.36
N ASN A 94 15.09 0.09 15.18
CA ASN A 94 15.80 1.29 15.61
C ASN A 94 15.31 2.51 14.82
N ILE A 95 15.07 3.61 15.53
CA ILE A 95 14.58 4.88 14.96
C ILE A 95 15.48 5.38 13.81
N GLY A 96 16.80 5.17 13.92
CA GLY A 96 17.75 5.55 12.86
C GLY A 96 17.45 4.88 11.52
N TYR A 97 17.08 3.61 11.51
CA TYR A 97 16.71 2.90 10.28
C TYR A 97 15.39 3.41 9.69
N GLU A 98 14.43 3.73 10.53
CA GLU A 98 13.17 4.33 10.10
C GLU A 98 13.38 5.70 9.45
N ILE A 99 14.23 6.56 10.05
CA ILE A 99 14.62 7.85 9.46
C ILE A 99 15.25 7.66 8.08
N VAL A 100 16.19 6.71 7.94
CA VAL A 100 16.81 6.40 6.64
C VAL A 100 15.76 5.95 5.62
N GLY A 101 14.80 5.11 6.01
CA GLY A 101 13.68 4.71 5.16
C GLY A 101 12.80 5.89 4.73
N CYS A 102 12.47 6.79 5.64
CA CYS A 102 11.69 8.01 5.35
C CYS A 102 12.42 8.94 4.37
N LEU A 103 13.72 9.16 4.57
CA LEU A 103 14.54 9.97 3.66
C LEU A 103 14.63 9.33 2.28
N PHE A 104 14.80 8.01 2.20
CA PHE A 104 14.80 7.26 0.94
C PHE A 104 13.47 7.43 0.20
N ALA A 105 12.32 7.24 0.89
CA ALA A 105 10.99 7.39 0.31
C ALA A 105 10.75 8.78 -0.28
N ILE A 106 11.05 9.81 0.51
CA ILE A 106 10.72 11.19 0.13
C ILE A 106 11.72 11.74 -0.88
N ILE A 107 13.01 11.63 -0.61
CA ILE A 107 14.02 12.25 -1.48
C ILE A 107 14.18 11.44 -2.76
N ILE A 108 14.47 10.14 -2.66
CA ILE A 108 14.84 9.33 -3.82
C ILE A 108 13.60 8.93 -4.62
N VAL A 109 12.55 8.36 -3.98
CA VAL A 109 11.42 7.79 -4.72
C VAL A 109 10.41 8.84 -5.14
N LYS A 110 10.22 9.93 -4.35
CA LYS A 110 9.22 10.95 -4.63
C LYS A 110 9.80 12.21 -5.25
N GLN A 111 10.74 12.87 -4.60
CA GLN A 111 11.16 14.22 -4.97
C GLN A 111 12.13 14.26 -6.17
N LEU A 112 13.03 13.28 -6.32
CA LEU A 112 13.94 13.21 -7.47
C LEU A 112 13.18 12.99 -8.79
N PHE A 113 12.04 12.30 -8.76
CA PHE A 113 11.18 12.07 -9.94
C PHE A 113 10.24 13.25 -10.25
N GLY A 114 10.18 14.28 -9.42
CA GLY A 114 9.38 15.48 -9.67
C GLY A 114 8.33 15.80 -8.60
N GLY A 115 8.19 14.98 -7.57
CA GLY A 115 7.24 15.15 -6.48
C GLY A 115 5.94 14.36 -6.65
N LEU A 116 4.87 14.82 -6.02
CA LEU A 116 3.57 14.16 -6.07
C LEU A 116 3.06 14.04 -7.51
N GLY A 117 2.65 12.86 -7.90
CA GLY A 117 2.12 12.58 -9.25
C GLY A 117 3.15 12.11 -10.26
N GLN A 118 4.45 12.16 -9.95
CA GLN A 118 5.54 11.77 -10.86
C GLN A 118 6.30 10.50 -10.39
N ASN A 119 5.97 9.99 -9.22
CA ASN A 119 6.60 8.78 -8.70
C ASN A 119 6.14 7.54 -9.48
N PHE A 120 7.08 6.69 -9.88
CA PHE A 120 6.82 5.47 -10.66
C PHE A 120 6.44 4.27 -9.79
N MET A 121 6.61 4.35 -8.48
CA MET A 121 6.19 3.34 -7.51
C MET A 121 5.74 4.01 -6.20
N ASN A 122 5.03 3.27 -5.36
CA ASN A 122 4.59 3.76 -4.05
C ASN A 122 5.80 4.01 -3.13
N PRO A 123 6.00 5.26 -2.64
CA PRO A 123 7.19 5.62 -1.87
C PRO A 123 7.31 4.87 -0.53
N ALA A 124 6.19 4.63 0.16
CA ALA A 124 6.21 3.93 1.44
C ALA A 124 6.61 2.45 1.28
N LEU A 125 6.10 1.78 0.23
CA LEU A 125 6.49 0.40 -0.07
C LEU A 125 7.94 0.30 -0.56
N ALA A 126 8.39 1.25 -1.36
CA ALA A 126 9.79 1.31 -1.80
C ALA A 126 10.74 1.43 -0.59
N ALA A 127 10.40 2.29 0.39
CA ALA A 127 11.15 2.39 1.63
C ALA A 127 11.13 1.08 2.43
N ARG A 128 9.97 0.42 2.55
CA ARG A 128 9.87 -0.89 3.23
C ARG A 128 10.76 -1.93 2.56
N CYS A 129 10.72 -2.05 1.23
CA CYS A 129 11.57 -2.99 0.51
C CYS A 129 13.06 -2.65 0.66
N PHE A 130 13.42 -1.36 0.59
CA PHE A 130 14.78 -0.92 0.85
C PHE A 130 15.24 -1.32 2.26
N LEU A 131 14.43 -1.08 3.29
CA LEU A 131 14.75 -1.44 4.67
C LEU A 131 14.85 -2.96 4.86
N LEU A 132 13.97 -3.75 4.22
CA LEU A 132 14.02 -5.21 4.26
C LEU A 132 15.30 -5.77 3.63
N ILE A 133 15.82 -5.15 2.58
CA ILE A 133 17.04 -5.59 1.92
C ILE A 133 18.28 -5.11 2.70
N ALA A 134 18.29 -3.83 3.11
CA ALA A 134 19.47 -3.23 3.76
C ALA A 134 19.60 -3.65 5.25
N TYR A 135 18.49 -3.88 5.93
CA TYR A 135 18.44 -4.14 7.37
C TYR A 135 17.54 -5.33 7.69
N THR A 136 17.72 -6.45 7.00
CA THR A 136 16.88 -7.66 7.08
C THR A 136 16.69 -8.13 8.53
N GLY A 137 17.77 -8.25 9.32
CA GLY A 137 17.71 -8.73 10.69
C GLY A 137 16.80 -7.91 11.60
N PRO A 138 16.98 -6.57 11.71
CA PRO A 138 16.08 -5.71 12.46
C PRO A 138 14.63 -5.67 11.94
N MET A 139 14.44 -5.76 10.62
CA MET A 139 13.11 -5.71 9.99
C MET A 139 12.29 -7.00 10.15
N THR A 140 12.93 -8.12 10.48
CA THR A 140 12.27 -9.42 10.67
C THR A 140 12.15 -9.83 12.15
N LYS A 141 12.60 -8.99 13.08
CA LYS A 141 12.43 -9.22 14.52
C LYS A 141 11.10 -8.68 15.00
N PHE A 142 10.19 -9.58 15.36
CA PHE A 142 8.89 -9.23 15.90
C PHE A 142 8.84 -9.61 17.37
N VAL A 143 8.33 -8.70 18.19
CA VAL A 143 8.10 -8.92 19.63
C VAL A 143 6.65 -8.59 19.92
N TYR A 144 5.94 -9.51 20.52
CA TYR A 144 4.57 -9.34 20.98
C TYR A 144 4.48 -9.77 22.44
N ASP A 145 3.90 -8.94 23.29
CA ASP A 145 3.75 -9.17 24.73
C ASP A 145 5.08 -9.57 25.43
N GLY A 146 6.16 -8.90 25.02
CA GLY A 146 7.51 -9.15 25.56
C GLY A 146 8.19 -10.41 25.04
N VAL A 147 7.53 -11.22 24.21
CA VAL A 147 8.06 -12.45 23.65
C VAL A 147 8.43 -12.26 22.19
N ALA A 148 9.68 -12.58 21.82
CA ALA A 148 10.09 -12.64 20.44
C ALA A 148 9.54 -13.91 19.79
N GLY A 149 8.88 -13.76 18.64
CA GLY A 149 8.27 -14.90 17.95
C GLY A 149 8.11 -14.67 16.47
N ALA A 150 7.73 -15.73 15.77
CA ALA A 150 7.38 -15.67 14.35
C ALA A 150 6.03 -14.95 14.15
N THR A 151 5.89 -14.26 13.04
CA THR A 151 4.57 -13.72 12.66
C THR A 151 3.63 -14.86 12.27
N PRO A 152 2.30 -14.69 12.42
CA PRO A 152 1.33 -15.71 11.97
C PRO A 152 1.57 -16.15 10.52
N LEU A 153 1.95 -15.24 9.65
CA LEU A 153 2.24 -15.54 8.26
C LEU A 153 3.50 -16.40 8.07
N ALA A 154 4.51 -16.23 8.94
CA ALA A 154 5.71 -17.07 8.90
C ALA A 154 5.40 -18.51 9.35
N VAL A 155 4.47 -18.69 10.30
CA VAL A 155 3.97 -20.02 10.73
C VAL A 155 3.14 -20.69 9.61
N LEU A 156 2.32 -19.93 8.92
CA LEU A 156 1.45 -20.41 7.82
C LEU A 156 2.21 -20.69 6.51
N LYS A 157 3.49 -20.35 6.44
CA LYS A 157 4.28 -20.56 5.22
C LYS A 157 4.55 -22.05 5.01
N PRO A 158 4.23 -22.63 3.80
CA PRO A 158 4.53 -24.02 3.49
C PRO A 158 6.03 -24.32 3.60
N GLY A 159 6.39 -25.34 4.37
CA GLY A 159 7.80 -25.72 4.59
C GLY A 159 8.58 -24.74 5.49
N GLY A 160 7.91 -23.82 6.19
CA GLY A 160 8.53 -22.94 7.19
C GLY A 160 8.93 -23.72 8.46
N GLU A 161 10.05 -23.31 9.08
CA GLU A 161 10.52 -23.90 10.35
C GLU A 161 9.84 -23.28 11.58
N ALA A 162 8.97 -22.27 11.36
CA ALA A 162 8.32 -21.57 12.47
C ALA A 162 7.17 -22.40 13.05
N GLU A 163 7.28 -22.73 14.33
CA GLU A 163 6.24 -23.41 15.09
C GLU A 163 5.32 -22.41 15.80
N GLY A 164 4.04 -22.72 15.88
CA GLY A 164 3.07 -21.92 16.63
C GLY A 164 1.62 -22.26 16.26
N ALA A 165 0.70 -21.95 17.16
CA ALA A 165 -0.72 -22.07 16.90
C ALA A 165 -1.25 -20.74 16.36
N VAL A 166 -1.77 -20.75 15.15
CA VAL A 166 -2.43 -19.59 14.53
C VAL A 166 -3.93 -19.72 14.76
N LYS A 167 -4.55 -18.63 15.22
CA LYS A 167 -6.01 -18.54 15.35
C LYS A 167 -6.51 -17.42 14.49
N LEU A 168 -7.40 -17.73 13.53
CA LEU A 168 -8.00 -16.75 12.63
C LEU A 168 -8.59 -15.54 13.38
N LEU A 169 -9.27 -15.77 14.50
CA LEU A 169 -9.91 -14.73 15.29
C LEU A 169 -8.89 -13.76 15.91
N ASP A 170 -7.74 -14.25 16.36
CA ASP A 170 -6.67 -13.43 16.91
C ASP A 170 -6.00 -12.58 15.81
N MET A 171 -5.86 -13.13 14.59
CA MET A 171 -5.39 -12.37 13.43
C MET A 171 -6.39 -11.31 12.99
N PHE A 172 -7.68 -11.62 13.02
CA PHE A 172 -8.73 -10.68 12.65
C PHE A 172 -8.84 -9.51 13.61
N ILE A 173 -8.78 -9.77 14.93
CA ILE A 173 -8.83 -8.74 15.97
C ILE A 173 -7.48 -8.01 16.08
N GLY A 174 -6.34 -8.73 15.88
CA GLY A 174 -5.00 -8.17 15.96
C GLY A 174 -4.21 -8.53 17.21
N ARG A 175 -4.52 -9.63 17.88
CA ARG A 175 -3.77 -10.15 19.04
C ARG A 175 -2.59 -11.02 18.60
N THR A 176 -1.78 -10.47 17.70
CA THR A 176 -0.66 -11.20 17.06
C THR A 176 0.55 -10.30 16.91
N GLY A 177 1.74 -10.90 16.85
CA GLY A 177 2.98 -10.18 16.52
C GLY A 177 3.04 -9.84 15.04
N GLY A 178 3.59 -8.66 14.73
CA GLY A 178 3.74 -8.19 13.37
C GLY A 178 4.23 -6.75 13.30
N VAL A 179 4.10 -6.11 12.14
CA VAL A 179 4.33 -4.68 12.01
C VAL A 179 3.13 -3.88 12.56
N ILE A 180 3.36 -2.63 12.92
CA ILE A 180 2.41 -1.80 13.68
C ILE A 180 1.02 -1.74 13.02
N GLY A 181 0.95 -1.62 11.70
CA GLY A 181 -0.30 -1.43 10.95
C GLY A 181 -0.93 -2.70 10.38
N GLU A 182 -0.30 -3.87 10.48
CA GLU A 182 -0.80 -5.12 9.88
C GLU A 182 -1.54 -6.02 10.88
N THR A 183 -1.46 -5.70 12.17
CA THR A 183 -1.92 -6.61 13.22
C THR A 183 -3.42 -6.80 13.24
N SER A 184 -4.23 -5.79 12.94
CA SER A 184 -5.69 -5.90 13.00
C SER A 184 -6.35 -5.68 11.64
N VAL A 185 -6.89 -6.74 11.08
CA VAL A 185 -7.72 -6.70 9.88
C VAL A 185 -9.00 -5.88 10.12
N LEU A 186 -9.62 -6.00 11.31
CA LEU A 186 -10.86 -5.30 11.65
C LEU A 186 -10.71 -3.77 11.52
N PHE A 187 -9.69 -3.19 12.14
CA PHE A 187 -9.50 -1.74 12.12
C PHE A 187 -9.06 -1.22 10.75
N LEU A 188 -8.33 -2.03 9.97
CA LEU A 188 -8.03 -1.72 8.58
C LEU A 188 -9.30 -1.73 7.71
N LEU A 189 -10.20 -2.69 7.90
CA LEU A 189 -11.46 -2.74 7.16
C LEU A 189 -12.39 -1.56 7.49
N ILE A 190 -12.42 -1.09 8.75
CA ILE A 190 -13.16 0.13 9.13
C ILE A 190 -12.66 1.32 8.30
N GLY A 191 -11.34 1.51 8.23
CA GLY A 191 -10.74 2.56 7.40
C GLY A 191 -11.01 2.36 5.90
N ALA A 192 -10.93 1.14 5.40
CA ALA A 192 -11.22 0.81 4.01
C ALA A 192 -12.68 1.11 3.63
N ILE A 193 -13.65 0.77 4.49
CA ILE A 193 -15.06 1.09 4.31
C ILE A 193 -15.27 2.61 4.25
N TYR A 194 -14.60 3.36 5.14
CA TYR A 194 -14.65 4.83 5.11
C TYR A 194 -14.19 5.38 3.75
N LEU A 195 -13.05 4.92 3.20
CA LEU A 195 -12.56 5.36 1.90
C LEU A 195 -13.49 4.98 0.73
N LEU A 196 -14.12 3.81 0.80
CA LEU A 196 -15.09 3.36 -0.21
C LEU A 196 -16.38 4.21 -0.17
N VAL A 197 -16.92 4.48 1.01
CA VAL A 197 -18.12 5.33 1.19
C VAL A 197 -17.84 6.76 0.72
N ARG A 198 -16.67 7.30 1.02
CA ARG A 198 -16.21 8.61 0.55
C ARG A 198 -15.86 8.61 -0.95
N LYS A 199 -15.87 7.46 -1.62
CA LYS A 199 -15.49 7.28 -3.03
C LYS A 199 -14.05 7.74 -3.33
N VAL A 200 -13.19 7.75 -2.31
CA VAL A 200 -11.76 8.05 -2.46
C VAL A 200 -11.07 6.91 -3.21
N ILE A 201 -11.44 5.66 -2.94
CA ILE A 201 -10.90 4.49 -3.65
C ILE A 201 -11.99 3.73 -4.39
N SER A 202 -11.58 3.00 -5.45
CA SER A 202 -12.44 2.09 -6.18
C SER A 202 -12.29 0.67 -5.66
N ILE A 203 -13.41 -0.03 -5.42
CA ILE A 203 -13.42 -1.43 -4.98
C ILE A 203 -12.75 -2.40 -5.97
N ARG A 204 -12.58 -2.01 -7.26
CA ARG A 204 -12.11 -2.89 -8.33
C ARG A 204 -10.74 -3.49 -8.07
N ILE A 205 -9.78 -2.66 -7.60
CA ILE A 205 -8.41 -3.15 -7.31
C ILE A 205 -8.42 -4.09 -6.10
N PRO A 206 -8.93 -3.70 -4.91
CA PRO A 206 -8.96 -4.58 -3.75
C PRO A 206 -9.72 -5.88 -4.00
N ALA A 207 -10.90 -5.80 -4.64
CA ALA A 207 -11.71 -6.99 -4.91
C ALA A 207 -11.00 -7.95 -5.88
N ALA A 208 -10.47 -7.46 -7.01
CA ALA A 208 -9.75 -8.30 -7.95
C ALA A 208 -8.49 -8.90 -7.31
N TYR A 209 -7.75 -8.13 -6.50
CA TYR A 209 -6.55 -8.57 -5.81
C TYR A 209 -6.85 -9.69 -4.81
N ILE A 210 -7.75 -9.43 -3.86
CA ILE A 210 -8.08 -10.38 -2.80
C ILE A 210 -8.73 -11.65 -3.37
N LEU A 211 -9.65 -11.50 -4.34
CA LEU A 211 -10.33 -12.64 -4.96
C LEU A 211 -9.35 -13.53 -5.72
N THR A 212 -8.47 -12.95 -6.55
CA THR A 212 -7.47 -13.72 -7.27
C THR A 212 -6.52 -14.46 -6.33
N PHE A 213 -6.03 -13.75 -5.30
CA PHE A 213 -5.18 -14.35 -4.27
C PHE A 213 -5.89 -15.49 -3.55
N ALA A 214 -7.15 -15.28 -3.11
CA ALA A 214 -7.95 -16.30 -2.43
C ALA A 214 -8.16 -17.55 -3.28
N VAL A 215 -8.52 -17.39 -4.56
CA VAL A 215 -8.72 -18.50 -5.49
C VAL A 215 -7.42 -19.28 -5.70
N LEU A 216 -6.29 -18.59 -5.86
CA LEU A 216 -5.00 -19.25 -6.07
C LEU A 216 -4.54 -20.01 -4.81
N ILE A 217 -4.70 -19.44 -3.62
CA ILE A 217 -4.41 -20.15 -2.36
C ILE A 217 -5.32 -21.37 -2.21
N PHE A 218 -6.63 -21.20 -2.40
CA PHE A 218 -7.60 -22.27 -2.24
C PHE A 218 -7.33 -23.47 -3.17
N LEU A 219 -6.90 -23.20 -4.41
CA LEU A 219 -6.67 -24.25 -5.41
C LEU A 219 -5.24 -24.84 -5.38
N PHE A 220 -4.23 -24.01 -5.09
CA PHE A 220 -2.84 -24.35 -5.36
C PHE A 220 -1.92 -24.30 -4.14
N ALA A 221 -2.43 -24.00 -2.92
CA ALA A 221 -1.57 -23.97 -1.74
C ALA A 221 -1.03 -25.38 -1.43
N PRO A 222 0.31 -25.56 -1.37
CA PRO A 222 0.89 -26.86 -1.10
C PRO A 222 0.48 -27.39 0.28
N GLY A 223 -0.11 -28.58 0.32
CA GLY A 223 -0.56 -29.23 1.57
C GLY A 223 -1.88 -28.72 2.15
N HIS A 224 -2.45 -27.64 1.63
CA HIS A 224 -3.69 -27.00 2.11
C HIS A 224 -4.68 -26.69 0.99
N GLN A 225 -4.72 -27.57 -0.05
CA GLN A 225 -5.67 -27.42 -1.14
C GLN A 225 -7.11 -27.62 -0.65
N PHE A 226 -8.02 -26.76 -1.13
CA PHE A 226 -9.44 -26.73 -0.73
C PHE A 226 -9.70 -26.44 0.74
N ASP A 227 -8.71 -25.90 1.46
CA ASP A 227 -8.85 -25.49 2.86
C ASP A 227 -9.30 -24.02 2.95
N VAL A 228 -10.55 -23.81 3.33
CA VAL A 228 -11.15 -22.49 3.49
C VAL A 228 -10.54 -21.74 4.69
N LEU A 229 -10.24 -22.46 5.79
CA LEU A 229 -9.67 -21.84 6.98
C LEU A 229 -8.27 -21.31 6.69
N TYR A 230 -7.41 -22.13 6.09
CA TYR A 230 -6.08 -21.72 5.66
C TYR A 230 -6.13 -20.52 4.70
N THR A 231 -7.07 -20.53 3.74
CA THR A 231 -7.26 -19.40 2.82
C THR A 231 -7.64 -18.12 3.56
N ALA A 232 -8.53 -18.20 4.54
CA ALA A 232 -8.92 -17.05 5.36
C ALA A 232 -7.76 -16.54 6.22
N GLU A 233 -6.97 -17.43 6.82
CA GLU A 233 -5.76 -17.10 7.58
C GLU A 233 -4.72 -16.41 6.70
N GLN A 234 -4.50 -16.88 5.48
CA GLN A 234 -3.61 -16.27 4.51
C GLN A 234 -4.09 -14.85 4.06
N ILE A 235 -5.39 -14.62 3.99
CA ILE A 235 -5.95 -13.30 3.69
C ILE A 235 -5.78 -12.35 4.87
N CYS A 236 -6.04 -12.84 6.09
CA CYS A 236 -5.90 -12.05 7.32
C CYS A 236 -4.43 -11.85 7.73
N GLY A 237 -3.51 -12.70 7.24
CA GLY A 237 -2.09 -12.65 7.58
C GLY A 237 -1.30 -11.64 6.77
N GLY A 238 -0.36 -10.98 7.43
CA GLY A 238 0.54 -10.01 6.82
C GLY A 238 -0.17 -8.79 6.24
N GLY A 239 0.54 -8.00 5.48
CA GLY A 239 0.06 -6.72 4.95
C GLY A 239 -0.91 -6.79 3.78
N LEU A 240 -1.61 -7.90 3.52
CA LEU A 240 -2.49 -8.02 2.35
C LEU A 240 -3.62 -6.99 2.37
N ILE A 241 -4.32 -6.85 3.49
CA ILE A 241 -5.45 -5.90 3.62
C ILE A 241 -4.96 -4.45 3.58
N LEU A 242 -3.89 -4.14 4.30
CA LEU A 242 -3.26 -2.81 4.24
C LEU A 242 -2.77 -2.50 2.82
N GLY A 243 -2.10 -3.46 2.18
CA GLY A 243 -1.62 -3.34 0.80
C GLY A 243 -2.74 -3.16 -0.21
N ALA A 244 -3.80 -3.96 -0.13
CA ALA A 244 -4.89 -3.95 -1.10
C ALA A 244 -5.73 -2.66 -1.06
N PHE A 245 -6.04 -2.14 0.14
CA PHE A 245 -6.93 -1.00 0.28
C PHE A 245 -6.21 0.36 0.36
N PHE A 246 -4.99 0.43 0.88
CA PHE A 246 -4.32 1.70 1.16
C PHE A 246 -3.06 1.95 0.30
N MET A 247 -2.46 0.89 -0.27
CA MET A 247 -1.20 1.03 -1.00
C MET A 247 -1.33 0.73 -2.49
N ALA A 248 -2.09 -0.31 -2.87
CA ALA A 248 -2.33 -0.66 -4.27
C ALA A 248 -3.33 0.28 -4.95
N THR A 249 -4.12 1.03 -4.17
CA THR A 249 -5.09 2.01 -4.65
C THR A 249 -4.53 3.43 -4.77
N ASP A 250 -3.23 3.61 -4.62
CA ASP A 250 -2.58 4.90 -4.84
C ASP A 250 -2.84 5.42 -6.26
N TYR A 251 -3.31 6.67 -6.35
CA TYR A 251 -3.73 7.27 -7.63
C TYR A 251 -2.60 7.40 -8.65
N VAL A 252 -1.37 7.60 -8.17
CA VAL A 252 -0.22 7.85 -9.02
C VAL A 252 0.31 6.56 -9.65
N THR A 253 0.28 5.47 -8.87
CA THR A 253 0.95 4.21 -9.21
C THR A 253 -0.02 3.09 -9.60
N SER A 254 -1.32 3.40 -9.77
CA SER A 254 -2.33 2.46 -10.24
C SER A 254 -2.96 2.89 -11.57
N PRO A 255 -3.48 1.94 -12.39
CA PRO A 255 -4.10 2.25 -13.66
C PRO A 255 -5.34 3.15 -13.52
N ILE A 256 -5.53 4.06 -14.48
CA ILE A 256 -6.67 4.98 -14.51
C ILE A 256 -7.93 4.26 -14.99
N THR A 257 -7.80 3.38 -16.01
CA THR A 257 -8.93 2.74 -16.67
C THR A 257 -9.61 1.69 -15.80
N PRO A 258 -10.95 1.54 -15.87
CA PRO A 258 -11.67 0.54 -15.10
C PRO A 258 -11.18 -0.91 -15.34
N ASN A 259 -10.91 -1.25 -16.60
CA ASN A 259 -10.40 -2.56 -16.98
C ASN A 259 -8.93 -2.74 -16.56
N GLY A 260 -8.13 -1.67 -16.64
CA GLY A 260 -6.76 -1.66 -16.14
C GLY A 260 -6.68 -1.96 -14.65
N LYS A 261 -7.61 -1.40 -13.86
CA LYS A 261 -7.71 -1.68 -12.42
C LYS A 261 -7.98 -3.16 -12.12
N LEU A 262 -8.83 -3.82 -12.91
CA LEU A 262 -9.08 -5.25 -12.76
C LEU A 262 -7.85 -6.08 -13.11
N VAL A 263 -7.23 -5.81 -14.26
CA VAL A 263 -6.00 -6.50 -14.69
C VAL A 263 -4.89 -6.32 -13.67
N PHE A 264 -4.70 -5.10 -13.17
CA PHE A 264 -3.73 -4.78 -12.13
C PHE A 264 -3.98 -5.57 -10.84
N GLY A 265 -5.24 -5.65 -10.38
CA GLY A 265 -5.63 -6.46 -9.23
C GLY A 265 -5.35 -7.96 -9.41
N VAL A 266 -5.62 -8.51 -10.59
CA VAL A 266 -5.31 -9.91 -10.91
C VAL A 266 -3.80 -10.17 -10.88
N ILE A 267 -2.99 -9.28 -11.47
CA ILE A 267 -1.52 -9.40 -11.43
C ILE A 267 -1.01 -9.33 -9.99
N LEU A 268 -1.54 -8.42 -9.18
CA LEU A 268 -1.21 -8.32 -7.75
C LEU A 268 -1.50 -9.63 -7.00
N GLY A 269 -2.68 -10.21 -7.21
CA GLY A 269 -3.06 -11.48 -6.58
C GLY A 269 -2.14 -12.62 -6.96
N LEU A 270 -1.83 -12.74 -8.26
CA LEU A 270 -0.91 -13.76 -8.78
C LEU A 270 0.51 -13.60 -8.20
N LEU A 271 1.07 -12.40 -8.25
CA LEU A 271 2.42 -12.15 -7.74
C LEU A 271 2.52 -12.36 -6.22
N THR A 272 1.51 -11.92 -5.47
CA THR A 272 1.48 -12.15 -4.02
C THR A 272 1.41 -13.63 -3.70
N PHE A 273 0.62 -14.41 -4.44
CA PHE A 273 0.58 -15.87 -4.31
C PHE A 273 1.96 -16.48 -4.57
N ILE A 274 2.60 -16.12 -5.68
CA ILE A 274 3.92 -16.65 -6.05
C ILE A 274 4.95 -16.30 -4.95
N PHE A 275 5.00 -15.06 -4.51
CA PHE A 275 6.00 -14.64 -3.52
C PHE A 275 5.77 -15.27 -2.14
N ARG A 276 4.52 -15.48 -1.71
CA ARG A 276 4.23 -16.13 -0.43
C ARG A 276 4.49 -17.63 -0.43
N MET A 277 4.12 -18.31 -1.52
CA MET A 277 4.24 -19.78 -1.59
C MET A 277 5.65 -20.23 -1.96
N PHE A 278 6.31 -19.52 -2.88
CA PHE A 278 7.61 -19.94 -3.44
C PHE A 278 8.76 -19.00 -3.08
N GLY A 279 8.48 -17.80 -2.55
CA GLY A 279 9.51 -16.82 -2.17
C GLY A 279 10.24 -17.19 -0.87
N GLY A 280 11.44 -16.64 -0.68
CA GLY A 280 12.22 -16.81 0.55
C GLY A 280 11.61 -16.12 1.77
N SER A 281 10.90 -14.99 1.59
CA SER A 281 10.21 -14.25 2.65
C SER A 281 8.74 -14.66 2.75
N ALA A 282 8.19 -14.67 3.97
CA ALA A 282 6.76 -14.88 4.17
C ALA A 282 5.92 -13.71 3.63
N GLU A 283 6.49 -12.50 3.61
CA GLU A 283 5.81 -11.27 3.17
C GLU A 283 6.13 -10.95 1.71
N GLY A 284 5.17 -11.18 0.82
CA GLY A 284 5.32 -10.90 -0.62
C GLY A 284 4.58 -9.65 -1.12
N VAL A 285 3.66 -9.08 -0.31
CA VAL A 285 2.75 -8.01 -0.74
C VAL A 285 3.49 -6.76 -1.23
N SER A 286 4.50 -6.30 -0.49
CA SER A 286 5.27 -5.10 -0.83
C SER A 286 5.99 -5.25 -2.17
N TYR A 287 6.63 -6.39 -2.40
CA TYR A 287 7.30 -6.69 -3.67
C TYR A 287 6.31 -6.83 -4.82
N ALA A 288 5.16 -7.49 -4.58
CA ALA A 288 4.11 -7.64 -5.59
C ALA A 288 3.56 -6.28 -6.05
N ILE A 289 3.30 -5.37 -5.11
CA ILE A 289 2.77 -4.04 -5.46
C ILE A 289 3.82 -3.22 -6.22
N ILE A 290 5.08 -3.19 -5.76
CA ILE A 290 6.15 -2.45 -6.46
C ILE A 290 6.34 -2.99 -7.87
N PHE A 291 6.43 -4.31 -8.04
CA PHE A 291 6.58 -4.91 -9.36
C PHE A 291 5.39 -4.60 -10.26
N SER A 292 4.18 -4.67 -9.73
CA SER A 292 2.97 -4.33 -10.48
C SER A 292 2.90 -2.84 -10.85
N ASN A 293 3.40 -1.93 -9.99
CA ASN A 293 3.47 -0.51 -10.31
C ASN A 293 4.32 -0.25 -11.55
N LEU A 294 5.43 -0.99 -11.73
CA LEU A 294 6.27 -0.89 -12.93
C LEU A 294 5.55 -1.36 -14.20
N LEU A 295 4.55 -2.25 -14.07
CA LEU A 295 3.77 -2.76 -15.20
C LEU A 295 2.60 -1.84 -15.58
N VAL A 296 2.25 -0.83 -14.77
CA VAL A 296 1.11 0.06 -15.02
C VAL A 296 1.15 0.70 -16.42
N PRO A 297 2.28 1.25 -16.91
CA PRO A 297 2.32 1.82 -18.26
C PRO A 297 2.01 0.81 -19.37
N LEU A 298 2.37 -0.48 -19.17
CA LEU A 298 2.07 -1.55 -20.12
C LEU A 298 0.58 -1.92 -20.05
N ILE A 299 0.02 -2.02 -18.84
CA ILE A 299 -1.40 -2.30 -18.63
C ILE A 299 -2.25 -1.21 -19.28
N GLU A 300 -1.88 0.04 -19.13
CA GLU A 300 -2.60 1.17 -19.73
C GLU A 300 -2.59 1.15 -21.25
N LYS A 301 -1.45 0.82 -21.89
CA LYS A 301 -1.38 0.68 -23.36
C LYS A 301 -2.42 -0.30 -23.91
N VAL A 302 -2.73 -1.36 -23.17
CA VAL A 302 -3.68 -2.41 -23.60
C VAL A 302 -5.12 -2.05 -23.22
N THR A 303 -5.31 -1.31 -22.10
CA THR A 303 -6.64 -1.08 -21.52
C THR A 303 -7.24 0.30 -21.83
N VAL A 304 -6.48 1.22 -22.42
CA VAL A 304 -7.00 2.53 -22.85
C VAL A 304 -8.04 2.31 -23.96
N PRO A 305 -9.27 2.85 -23.81
CA PRO A 305 -10.30 2.73 -24.83
C PRO A 305 -9.88 3.45 -26.11
N LYS A 306 -10.25 2.89 -27.25
CA LYS A 306 -10.00 3.52 -28.55
C LYS A 306 -10.74 4.86 -28.61
N SER A 307 -10.08 5.88 -29.18
CA SER A 307 -10.68 7.20 -29.37
C SER A 307 -11.93 7.11 -30.24
N PHE A 308 -12.94 7.91 -29.90
CA PHE A 308 -14.17 7.99 -30.68
C PHE A 308 -13.87 8.36 -32.15
N GLY A 309 -14.52 7.68 -33.11
CA GLY A 309 -14.35 7.95 -34.54
C GLY A 309 -13.17 7.27 -35.24
N LYS A 310 -12.27 6.55 -34.53
CA LYS A 310 -11.26 5.72 -35.20
C LYS A 310 -11.93 4.49 -35.84
N LYS A 311 -12.01 4.47 -37.20
CA LYS A 311 -12.36 3.25 -37.94
C LYS A 311 -11.34 2.13 -37.61
N LYS A 312 -11.81 0.90 -37.48
CA LYS A 312 -10.91 -0.26 -37.47
C LYS A 312 -10.11 -0.21 -38.79
N PRO A 313 -8.77 -0.41 -38.76
CA PRO A 313 -8.06 -0.68 -39.99
C PRO A 313 -8.78 -1.84 -40.70
N GLU A 314 -9.22 -1.64 -41.92
CA GLU A 314 -9.66 -2.73 -42.80
C GLU A 314 -8.50 -3.73 -42.81
N LYS A 315 -8.80 -4.97 -42.47
CA LYS A 315 -7.84 -6.06 -42.69
C LYS A 315 -7.64 -6.06 -44.21
N GLU A 316 -6.47 -5.64 -44.67
CA GLU A 316 -6.05 -5.93 -46.03
C GLU A 316 -6.23 -7.44 -46.21
N ALA A 317 -7.19 -7.77 -47.08
CA ALA A 317 -7.40 -9.12 -47.54
C ALA A 317 -6.16 -9.51 -48.37
N ALA A 318 -5.33 -10.39 -47.75
CA ALA A 318 -4.27 -11.06 -48.47
C ALA A 318 -4.84 -12.29 -49.14
#